data_b18d3fe2c56dfbd7e3e6c6464abf640b
#
_entry.id   b18d3fe2c56dfbd7e3e6c6464abf640b
#
_cell.length_a   1.000
_cell.length_b   1.000
_cell.length_c   1.000
_cell.angle_alpha   90.00
_cell.angle_beta   90.00
_cell.angle_gamma   90.00
#
_symmetry.space_group_name_H-M   'P 1'
#
loop_
_entity.id
_entity.type
_entity.pdbx_description
1 polymer ?
#
loop_
_entity_poly.entity_id
_entity_poly.type
_entity_poly.pdbx_seq_one_letter_code
_entity_poly.pdbx_strand_id
1 'polypeptide(L)'
;MDNRVLKNILSDYERKRDRAILEQKIRKQKVHNKIPRIKAIDEEIMEIGLSMSRAIIENPESYRGDLEDIKTHMERLKMEKAYLLTENNIPVDYLDIQYECMECEDTGYLLNGSRCNCLV
;
A
#
# COMPACT_ATOMS: atom_id res chain seq x y z
N MET A 1 21.52 26.01 -0.87
CA MET A 1 21.89 24.73 -1.49
C MET A 1 21.89 24.90 -3.00
N ASP A 2 22.96 24.47 -3.65
CA ASP A 2 23.03 24.51 -5.12
C ASP A 2 21.91 23.64 -5.73
N ASN A 3 21.30 24.11 -6.82
CA ASN A 3 20.23 23.38 -7.52
C ASN A 3 20.67 22.00 -7.99
N ARG A 4 21.96 21.85 -8.38
CA ARG A 4 22.51 20.56 -8.80
C ARG A 4 22.56 19.58 -7.64
N VAL A 5 23.00 20.04 -6.46
CA VAL A 5 23.07 19.21 -5.26
C VAL A 5 21.69 18.78 -4.81
N LEU A 6 20.74 19.71 -4.79
CA LEU A 6 19.35 19.41 -4.43
C LEU A 6 18.73 18.41 -5.39
N LYS A 7 18.95 18.58 -6.70
CA LYS A 7 18.46 17.68 -7.73
C LYS A 7 19.02 16.26 -7.54
N ASN A 8 20.28 16.13 -7.20
CA ASN A 8 20.92 14.83 -6.93
C ASN A 8 20.32 14.17 -5.69
N ILE A 9 20.09 14.94 -4.63
CA ILE A 9 19.48 14.44 -3.40
C ILE A 9 18.05 13.93 -3.66
N LEU A 10 17.25 14.70 -4.39
CA LEU A 10 15.89 14.30 -4.73
C LEU A 10 15.86 13.07 -5.64
N SER A 11 16.83 12.95 -6.53
CA SER A 11 16.99 11.75 -7.37
C SER A 11 17.31 10.50 -6.53
N ASP A 12 18.13 10.67 -5.47
CA ASP A 12 18.44 9.59 -4.54
C ASP A 12 17.20 9.16 -3.75
N TYR A 13 16.35 10.09 -3.34
CA TYR A 13 15.08 9.77 -2.67
C TYR A 13 14.15 9.00 -3.60
N GLU A 14 14.09 9.39 -4.86
CA GLU A 14 13.29 8.68 -5.86
C GLU A 14 13.74 7.22 -5.99
N ARG A 15 15.06 7.00 -6.05
CA ARG A 15 15.61 5.63 -6.11
C ARG A 15 15.28 4.81 -4.87
N LYS A 16 15.30 5.45 -3.69
CA LYS A 16 14.92 4.78 -2.44
C LYS A 16 13.46 4.36 -2.44
N ARG A 17 12.57 5.23 -2.92
CA ARG A 17 11.15 4.90 -3.06
C ARG A 17 10.93 3.76 -4.03
N ASP A 18 11.58 3.80 -5.19
CA ASP A 18 11.46 2.76 -6.20
C ASP A 18 11.93 1.41 -5.67
N ARG A 19 13.02 1.42 -4.90
CA ARG A 19 13.55 0.21 -4.26
C ARG A 19 12.56 -0.33 -3.21
N ALA A 20 12.00 0.55 -2.38
CA ALA A 20 11.03 0.15 -1.37
C ALA A 20 9.81 -0.51 -1.99
N ILE A 21 9.31 0.05 -3.09
CA ILE A 21 8.17 -0.51 -3.84
C ILE A 21 8.53 -1.86 -4.46
N LEU A 22 9.72 -1.97 -5.04
CA LEU A 22 10.18 -3.22 -5.64
C LEU A 22 10.32 -4.32 -4.59
N GLU A 23 10.91 -4.01 -3.45
CA GLU A 23 11.07 -4.96 -2.34
C GLU A 23 9.71 -5.41 -1.81
N GLN A 24 8.74 -4.50 -1.73
CA GLN A 24 7.38 -4.86 -1.36
C GLN A 24 6.78 -5.85 -2.34
N LYS A 25 6.95 -5.62 -3.65
CA LYS A 25 6.44 -6.54 -4.67
C LYS A 25 7.06 -7.93 -4.55
N ILE A 26 8.34 -7.99 -4.26
CA ILE A 26 9.04 -9.27 -4.06
C ILE A 26 8.49 -10.00 -2.84
N ARG A 27 8.31 -9.31 -1.70
CA ARG A 27 7.73 -9.91 -0.50
C ARG A 27 6.30 -10.40 -0.75
N LYS A 28 5.51 -9.59 -1.45
CA LYS A 28 4.14 -9.92 -1.80
C LYS A 28 4.07 -11.19 -2.65
N GLN A 29 4.95 -11.30 -3.63
CA GLN A 29 5.01 -12.47 -4.48
C GLN A 29 5.41 -13.72 -3.69
N LYS A 30 6.35 -13.61 -2.77
CA LYS A 30 6.74 -14.71 -1.89
C LYS A 30 5.57 -15.20 -1.05
N VAL A 31 4.80 -14.28 -0.48
CA VAL A 31 3.61 -14.62 0.31
C VAL A 31 2.55 -15.27 -0.56
N HIS A 32 2.29 -14.74 -1.75
CA HIS A 32 1.32 -15.30 -2.68
C HIS A 32 1.68 -16.72 -3.12
N ASN A 33 2.97 -16.98 -3.30
CA ASN A 33 3.43 -18.33 -3.65
C ASN A 33 3.31 -19.30 -2.47
N LYS A 34 3.59 -18.83 -1.26
CA LYS A 34 3.50 -19.65 -0.06
C LYS A 34 2.07 -19.90 0.38
N ILE A 35 1.20 -18.89 0.26
CA ILE A 35 -0.18 -18.93 0.70
C ILE A 35 -1.08 -18.45 -0.45
N PRO A 36 -1.46 -19.36 -1.39
CA PRO A 36 -2.25 -18.95 -2.56
C PRO A 36 -3.59 -18.30 -2.21
N ARG A 37 -4.17 -18.63 -1.04
CA ARG A 37 -5.42 -18.00 -0.60
C ARG A 37 -5.25 -16.50 -0.42
N ILE A 38 -4.08 -16.03 0.03
CA ILE A 38 -3.82 -14.59 0.19
C ILE A 38 -3.81 -13.90 -1.17
N LYS A 39 -3.28 -14.55 -2.20
CA LYS A 39 -3.34 -14.02 -3.57
C LYS A 39 -4.79 -13.85 -4.02
N ALA A 40 -5.63 -14.85 -3.78
CA ALA A 40 -7.04 -14.80 -4.12
C ALA A 40 -7.76 -13.67 -3.37
N ILE A 41 -7.44 -13.49 -2.09
CA ILE A 41 -8.01 -12.42 -1.27
C ILE A 41 -7.62 -11.05 -1.83
N ASP A 42 -6.34 -10.84 -2.15
CA ASP A 42 -5.86 -9.57 -2.69
C ASP A 42 -6.51 -9.25 -4.03
N GLU A 43 -6.70 -10.25 -4.89
CA GLU A 43 -7.38 -10.08 -6.17
C GLU A 43 -8.86 -9.72 -5.97
N GLU A 44 -9.52 -10.37 -5.03
CA GLU A 44 -10.92 -10.10 -4.72
C GLU A 44 -11.11 -8.69 -4.15
N ILE A 45 -10.22 -8.25 -3.26
CA ILE A 45 -10.24 -6.88 -2.72
C ILE A 45 -10.08 -5.87 -3.86
N MET A 46 -9.17 -6.13 -4.78
CA MET A 46 -8.96 -5.25 -5.93
C MET A 46 -10.22 -5.19 -6.82
N GLU A 47 -10.84 -6.32 -7.12
CA GLU A 47 -12.05 -6.37 -7.92
C GLU A 47 -13.21 -5.62 -7.26
N ILE A 48 -13.36 -5.77 -5.95
CA ILE A 48 -14.37 -5.02 -5.19
C ILE A 48 -14.12 -3.52 -5.32
N GLY A 49 -12.87 -3.09 -5.15
CA GLY A 49 -12.50 -1.67 -5.29
C GLY A 49 -12.81 -1.12 -6.67
N LEU A 50 -12.53 -1.87 -7.73
CA LEU A 50 -12.84 -1.47 -9.10
C LEU A 50 -14.35 -1.40 -9.35
N SER A 51 -15.10 -2.37 -8.84
CA SER A 51 -16.56 -2.39 -8.95
C SER A 51 -17.18 -1.20 -8.23
N MET A 52 -16.66 -0.87 -7.05
CA MET A 52 -17.10 0.31 -6.29
C MET A 52 -16.89 1.59 -7.09
N SER A 53 -15.71 1.74 -7.69
CA SER A 53 -15.38 2.93 -8.47
C SER A 53 -16.32 3.09 -9.67
N ARG A 54 -16.65 1.98 -10.34
CA ARG A 54 -17.59 2.00 -11.46
C ARG A 54 -18.99 2.38 -11.00
N ALA A 55 -19.45 1.80 -9.89
CA ALA A 55 -20.79 2.07 -9.36
C ALA A 55 -20.95 3.54 -8.96
N ILE A 56 -19.91 4.13 -8.36
CA ILE A 56 -19.93 5.55 -7.99
C ILE A 56 -20.05 6.43 -9.23
N ILE A 57 -19.34 6.08 -10.30
CA ILE A 57 -19.35 6.86 -11.55
C ILE A 57 -20.69 6.71 -12.28
N GLU A 58 -21.20 5.48 -12.39
CA GLU A 58 -22.42 5.18 -13.16
C GLU A 58 -23.71 5.56 -12.44
N ASN A 59 -23.78 5.33 -11.14
CA ASN A 59 -25.02 5.57 -10.38
C ASN A 59 -24.71 5.85 -8.90
N PRO A 60 -24.32 7.09 -8.56
CA PRO A 60 -23.90 7.43 -7.18
C PRO A 60 -24.99 7.22 -6.14
N GLU A 61 -26.27 7.33 -6.50
CA GLU A 61 -27.38 7.22 -5.55
C GLU A 61 -27.69 5.78 -5.15
N SER A 62 -27.63 4.84 -6.08
CA SER A 62 -27.90 3.43 -5.78
C SER A 62 -26.76 2.77 -5.01
N TYR A 63 -25.57 3.34 -5.05
CA TYR A 63 -24.39 2.81 -4.38
C TYR A 63 -24.50 2.83 -2.85
N ARG A 64 -25.20 3.81 -2.30
CA ARG A 64 -25.29 4.00 -0.83
C ARG A 64 -25.90 2.81 -0.10
N GLY A 65 -26.85 2.11 -0.73
CA GLY A 65 -27.49 0.94 -0.11
C GLY A 65 -26.57 -0.26 0.04
N ASP A 66 -25.62 -0.42 -0.87
CA ASP A 66 -24.72 -1.58 -0.90
C ASP A 66 -23.43 -1.35 -0.15
N LEU A 67 -23.14 -0.11 0.25
CA LEU A 67 -21.86 0.28 0.85
C LEU A 67 -21.54 -0.50 2.13
N GLU A 68 -22.53 -0.69 3.00
CA GLU A 68 -22.34 -1.40 4.26
C GLU A 68 -21.98 -2.87 4.03
N ASP A 69 -22.65 -3.54 3.09
CA ASP A 69 -22.38 -4.94 2.78
C ASP A 69 -20.99 -5.12 2.17
N ILE A 70 -20.61 -4.20 1.27
CA ILE A 70 -19.30 -4.22 0.63
C ILE A 70 -18.21 -4.02 1.68
N LYS A 71 -18.40 -3.06 2.57
CA LYS A 71 -17.46 -2.75 3.64
C LYS A 71 -17.26 -3.94 4.56
N THR A 72 -18.35 -4.60 4.96
CA THR A 72 -18.30 -5.78 5.80
C THR A 72 -17.55 -6.91 5.11
N HIS A 73 -17.82 -7.13 3.82
CA HIS A 73 -17.14 -8.17 3.04
C HIS A 73 -15.63 -7.90 2.95
N MET A 74 -15.24 -6.65 2.67
CA MET A 74 -13.82 -6.29 2.62
C MET A 74 -13.13 -6.48 3.97
N GLU A 75 -13.80 -6.14 5.07
CA GLU A 75 -13.25 -6.34 6.40
C GLU A 75 -13.02 -7.82 6.70
N ARG A 76 -13.96 -8.68 6.30
CA ARG A 76 -13.80 -10.13 6.45
C ARG A 76 -12.60 -10.65 5.69
N LEU A 77 -12.41 -10.19 4.45
CA LEU A 77 -11.26 -10.59 3.64
C LEU A 77 -9.96 -10.15 4.28
N LYS A 78 -9.91 -8.92 4.79
CA LYS A 78 -8.71 -8.40 5.46
C LYS A 78 -8.41 -9.16 6.74
N MET A 79 -9.43 -9.54 7.50
CA MET A 79 -9.27 -10.34 8.72
C MET A 79 -8.77 -11.75 8.40
N GLU A 80 -9.30 -12.37 7.36
CA GLU A 80 -8.83 -13.69 6.93
C GLU A 80 -7.36 -13.62 6.51
N LYS A 81 -6.98 -12.57 5.77
CA LYS A 81 -5.59 -12.36 5.37
C LYS A 81 -4.67 -12.20 6.59
N ALA A 82 -5.06 -11.37 7.55
CA ALA A 82 -4.29 -11.16 8.78
C ALA A 82 -4.13 -12.46 9.56
N TYR A 83 -5.19 -13.26 9.65
CA TYR A 83 -5.16 -14.56 10.30
C TYR A 83 -4.18 -15.52 9.62
N LEU A 84 -4.23 -15.60 8.29
CA LEU A 84 -3.33 -16.47 7.52
C LEU A 84 -1.88 -16.05 7.66
N LEU A 85 -1.60 -14.76 7.68
CA LEU A 85 -0.25 -14.24 7.91
C LEU A 85 0.25 -14.63 9.31
N THR A 86 -0.58 -14.43 10.33
CA THR A 86 -0.24 -14.74 11.71
C THR A 86 0.02 -16.24 11.89
N GLU A 87 -0.82 -17.11 11.31
CA GLU A 87 -0.62 -18.56 11.38
C GLU A 87 0.70 -19.00 10.76
N ASN A 88 1.18 -18.29 9.75
CA ASN A 88 2.44 -18.62 9.08
C ASN A 88 3.63 -17.86 9.66
N ASN A 89 3.46 -17.23 10.82
CA ASN A 89 4.51 -16.45 11.51
C ASN A 89 5.05 -15.29 10.66
N ILE A 90 4.20 -14.71 9.82
CA ILE A 90 4.53 -13.56 9.01
C ILE A 90 3.93 -12.32 9.69
N PRO A 91 4.72 -11.28 9.99
CA PRO A 91 4.17 -10.05 10.56
C PRO A 91 3.12 -9.42 9.64
N VAL A 92 2.07 -8.84 10.22
CA VAL A 92 0.99 -8.23 9.43
C VAL A 92 1.49 -7.09 8.55
N ASP A 93 2.52 -6.37 9.04
CA ASP A 93 3.14 -5.26 8.32
C ASP A 93 4.22 -5.68 7.31
N TYR A 94 4.48 -6.98 7.18
CA TYR A 94 5.47 -7.50 6.23
C TYR A 94 5.18 -7.10 4.78
N LEU A 95 3.90 -6.96 4.43
CA LEU A 95 3.46 -6.61 3.09
C LEU A 95 3.37 -5.10 2.85
N ASP A 96 3.57 -4.31 3.89
CA ASP A 96 3.55 -2.85 3.75
C ASP A 96 4.85 -2.36 3.10
N ILE A 97 4.78 -1.22 2.44
CA ILE A 97 5.97 -0.59 1.87
C ILE A 97 6.86 -0.14 3.03
N GLN A 98 8.11 -0.57 3.02
CA GLN A 98 9.08 -0.23 4.06
C GLN A 98 10.06 0.79 3.53
N TYR A 99 9.79 2.04 3.82
CA TYR A 99 10.66 3.15 3.43
C TYR A 99 11.87 3.23 4.37
N GLU A 100 12.97 3.75 3.87
CA GLU A 100 14.17 3.96 4.67
C GLU A 100 13.89 5.01 5.75
N CYS A 101 13.14 6.06 5.40
CA CYS A 101 12.64 7.05 6.35
C CYS A 101 11.11 7.00 6.37
N MET A 102 10.54 6.51 7.46
CA MET A 102 9.07 6.36 7.56
C MET A 102 8.35 7.70 7.80
N GLU A 103 9.06 8.73 8.26
CA GLU A 103 8.45 10.03 8.51
C GLU A 103 8.07 10.75 7.22
N CYS A 104 8.96 10.75 6.23
CA CYS A 104 8.72 11.42 4.95
C CYS A 104 8.40 10.44 3.81
N GLU A 105 8.45 9.15 4.09
CA GLU A 105 8.25 8.09 3.10
C GLU A 105 9.23 8.25 1.91
N ASP A 106 10.48 8.58 2.24
CA ASP A 106 11.58 8.80 1.29
C ASP A 106 11.30 9.88 0.24
N THR A 107 10.53 10.91 0.62
CA THR A 107 10.32 12.09 -0.23
C THR A 107 11.25 13.25 0.14
N GLY A 108 11.74 13.26 1.38
CA GLY A 108 12.50 14.36 1.92
C GLY A 108 11.66 15.48 2.52
N TYR A 109 10.35 15.41 2.39
CA TYR A 109 9.42 16.42 2.88
C TYR A 109 8.29 15.79 3.67
N LEU A 110 7.88 16.47 4.75
CA LEU A 110 6.75 16.07 5.55
C LEU A 110 5.42 16.51 4.92
N LEU A 111 4.31 16.00 5.43
CA LEU A 111 2.98 16.34 4.91
C LEU A 111 2.66 17.83 4.97
N ASN A 112 3.24 18.55 5.95
CA ASN A 112 3.05 19.99 6.09
C ASN A 112 3.93 20.82 5.13
N GLY A 113 4.73 20.17 4.28
CA GLY A 113 5.61 20.82 3.32
C GLY A 113 6.99 21.16 3.85
N SER A 114 7.26 20.97 5.15
CA SER A 114 8.58 21.22 5.70
C SER A 114 9.55 20.09 5.38
N ARG A 115 10.85 20.40 5.40
CA ARG A 115 11.88 19.39 5.14
C ARG A 115 11.93 18.36 6.26
N CYS A 116 12.07 17.10 5.90
CA CYS A 116 12.28 16.04 6.88
C CYS A 116 13.69 16.13 7.46
N ASN A 117 13.86 15.64 8.69
CA ASN A 117 15.18 15.62 9.37
C ASN A 117 16.21 14.79 8.59
N CYS A 118 15.79 13.84 7.78
CA CYS A 118 16.71 13.05 6.96
C CYS A 118 17.25 13.82 5.74
N LEU A 119 16.65 14.95 5.40
CA LEU A 119 17.10 15.84 4.33
C LEU A 119 18.01 16.91 4.92
N VAL A 120 19.29 16.61 4.95
CA VAL A 120 20.31 17.50 5.52
C VAL A 120 21.19 18.06 4.44
#